data_15ca6b05d2f4c9552e9ee6d2d0e67a3e
#
_entry.id   15ca6b05d2f4c9552e9ee6d2d0e67a3e
#
_cell.length_a   1.000
_cell.length_b   1.000
_cell.length_c   1.000
_cell.angle_alpha   90.00
_cell.angle_beta   90.00
_cell.angle_gamma   90.00
#
_symmetry.space_group_name_H-M   'P 1'
#
loop_
_entity.id
_entity.type
_entity.pdbx_description
1 polymer ?
#
loop_
_entity_poly.entity_id
_entity_poly.type
_entity_poly.pdbx_seq_one_letter_code
_entity_poly.pdbx_strand_id
1 'polypeptide(L)'
;MEDDCEKRGLFDEKSEAIENRFNILFDLHAYEKWLVNTDENQLISRMANLKNMDMPIIIGEVGVQNVGDVMEVSHFLSAARAVDISVMAWLWNRNIQYNNALMNEVGQPNSTAANNYWGKTFKEFLE
;
A
#
# COMPACT_ATOMS: atom_id res chain seq x y z
N MET A 1 -16.54 -2.37 7.79
CA MET A 1 -15.22 -2.91 8.20
C MET A 1 -14.47 -1.74 8.82
N GLU A 2 -14.33 -1.79 10.15
CA GLU A 2 -13.55 -0.77 10.85
C GLU A 2 -12.10 -0.87 10.41
N ASP A 3 -11.54 0.25 10.05
CA ASP A 3 -10.16 0.34 9.61
C ASP A 3 -9.22 -0.14 10.72
N ASP A 4 -8.18 -0.86 10.36
CA ASP A 4 -7.18 -1.35 11.33
C ASP A 4 -6.45 -0.18 12.02
N CYS A 5 -6.41 0.98 11.39
CA CYS A 5 -5.86 2.20 11.96
C CYS A 5 -6.69 2.71 13.14
N GLU A 6 -8.02 2.67 13.03
CA GLU A 6 -8.93 3.03 14.14
C GLU A 6 -8.79 2.05 15.29
N LYS A 7 -8.66 0.74 15.01
CA LYS A 7 -8.47 -0.29 16.03
C LYS A 7 -7.17 -0.19 16.80
N ARG A 8 -6.13 0.38 16.20
CA ARG A 8 -4.82 0.54 16.85
C ARG A 8 -4.71 1.83 17.65
N GLY A 9 -5.76 2.64 17.70
CA GLY A 9 -5.73 3.92 18.41
C GLY A 9 -4.75 4.93 17.82
N LEU A 10 -4.30 4.73 16.57
CA LEU A 10 -3.39 5.65 15.88
C LEU A 10 -4.04 7.03 15.69
N PHE A 11 -5.36 7.05 15.66
CA PHE A 11 -6.19 8.24 15.44
C PHE A 11 -7.16 8.49 16.61
N ASP A 12 -6.83 8.01 17.81
CA ASP A 12 -7.62 8.33 19.01
C ASP A 12 -7.45 9.80 19.33
N GLU A 13 -8.54 10.56 19.30
CA GLU A 13 -8.62 11.98 19.67
C GLU A 13 -8.08 12.28 21.08
N LYS A 14 -7.92 11.26 21.92
CA LYS A 14 -7.39 11.38 23.28
C LYS A 14 -5.88 11.21 23.38
N SER A 15 -5.20 10.96 22.29
CA SER A 15 -3.74 10.82 22.28
C SER A 15 -3.05 12.18 22.33
N GLU A 16 -3.09 12.86 23.46
CA GLU A 16 -2.34 14.11 23.73
C GLU A 16 -0.85 14.00 23.33
N ALA A 17 -0.33 12.77 23.27
CA ALA A 17 1.05 12.51 22.86
C ALA A 17 1.32 12.82 21.36
N ILE A 18 0.27 12.87 20.52
CA ILE A 18 0.38 13.12 19.09
C ILE A 18 0.03 14.57 18.76
N GLU A 19 -0.93 15.18 19.46
CA GLU A 19 -1.46 16.52 19.20
C GLU A 19 -0.40 17.66 19.21
N ASN A 20 0.70 17.47 19.91
CA ASN A 20 1.76 18.47 20.04
C ASN A 20 3.07 18.06 19.35
N ARG A 21 3.05 17.09 18.45
CA ARG A 21 4.25 16.64 17.73
C ARG A 21 4.25 17.18 16.31
N PHE A 22 5.33 17.86 15.97
CA PHE A 22 5.67 18.26 14.61
C PHE A 22 6.57 17.18 13.99
N ASN A 23 6.51 16.98 12.69
CA ASN A 23 7.32 16.00 11.96
C ASN A 23 6.94 14.52 12.20
N ILE A 24 5.65 14.23 12.31
CA ILE A 24 5.13 12.87 12.32
C ILE A 24 4.61 12.53 10.90
N LEU A 25 4.99 11.38 10.42
CA LEU A 25 4.44 10.75 9.21
C LEU A 25 3.82 9.41 9.59
N PHE A 26 2.56 9.22 9.25
CA PHE A 26 1.87 7.96 9.47
C PHE A 26 2.15 7.01 8.31
N ASP A 27 2.70 5.86 8.65
CA ASP A 27 3.02 4.80 7.71
C ASP A 27 1.97 3.70 7.76
N LEU A 28 1.35 3.42 6.63
CA LEU A 28 0.35 2.37 6.46
C LEU A 28 0.91 1.24 5.59
N HIS A 29 0.66 0.01 6.01
CA HIS A 29 0.99 -1.19 5.26
C HIS A 29 -0.27 -1.78 4.63
N ALA A 30 -0.32 -1.81 3.31
CA ALA A 30 -1.48 -2.24 2.55
C ALA A 30 -1.30 -3.63 1.95
N TYR A 31 -2.03 -4.58 2.48
CA TYR A 31 -2.08 -5.97 2.03
C TYR A 31 -3.54 -6.46 1.94
N GLU A 32 -3.81 -7.71 2.32
CA GLU A 32 -5.11 -8.39 2.12
C GLU A 32 -6.33 -7.56 2.53
N LYS A 33 -6.26 -6.88 3.67
CA LYS A 33 -7.38 -6.07 4.18
C LYS A 33 -7.77 -4.91 3.27
N TRP A 34 -6.81 -4.42 2.49
CA TRP A 34 -7.02 -3.36 1.52
C TRP A 34 -7.42 -3.88 0.14
N LEU A 35 -6.99 -5.09 -0.20
CA LEU A 35 -7.02 -5.63 -1.56
C LEU A 35 -8.16 -6.64 -1.79
N VAL A 36 -8.47 -7.48 -0.78
CA VAL A 36 -9.47 -8.53 -0.91
C VAL A 36 -10.89 -7.94 -0.88
N ASN A 37 -11.70 -8.34 -1.86
CA ASN A 37 -13.11 -7.92 -2.00
C ASN A 37 -13.31 -6.40 -2.01
N THR A 38 -12.35 -5.66 -2.54
CA THR A 38 -12.40 -4.20 -2.61
C THR A 38 -12.23 -3.76 -4.05
N ASP A 39 -13.15 -2.94 -4.55
CA ASP A 39 -13.03 -2.31 -5.86
C ASP A 39 -12.25 -0.97 -5.78
N GLU A 40 -11.88 -0.44 -6.95
CA GLU A 40 -11.12 0.80 -7.04
C GLU A 40 -11.86 2.00 -6.41
N ASN A 41 -13.17 2.11 -6.56
CA ASN A 41 -13.94 3.22 -5.99
C ASN A 41 -13.97 3.17 -4.46
N GLN A 42 -14.05 1.97 -3.89
CA GLN A 42 -13.96 1.79 -2.45
C GLN A 42 -12.57 2.14 -1.92
N LEU A 43 -11.52 1.79 -2.65
CA LEU A 43 -10.14 2.18 -2.32
C LEU A 43 -9.94 3.69 -2.39
N ILE A 44 -10.42 4.35 -3.45
CA ILE A 44 -10.39 5.81 -3.58
C ILE A 44 -11.07 6.46 -2.38
N SER A 45 -12.26 6.00 -2.02
CA SER A 45 -13.02 6.54 -0.89
C SER A 45 -12.28 6.40 0.44
N ARG A 46 -11.69 5.22 0.70
CA ARG A 46 -10.88 4.97 1.91
C ARG A 46 -9.65 5.87 1.97
N MET A 47 -8.90 5.96 0.87
CA MET A 47 -7.69 6.78 0.79
C MET A 47 -8.00 8.27 0.90
N ALA A 48 -9.10 8.74 0.28
CA ALA A 48 -9.56 10.10 0.42
C ALA A 48 -9.93 10.45 1.86
N ASN A 49 -10.58 9.53 2.58
CA ASN A 49 -10.88 9.71 3.99
C ASN A 49 -9.60 9.85 4.83
N LEU A 50 -8.59 9.00 4.58
CA LEU A 50 -7.29 9.13 5.26
C LEU A 50 -6.64 10.48 4.99
N LYS A 51 -6.62 10.92 3.73
CA LYS A 51 -6.04 12.22 3.35
C LYS A 51 -6.77 13.41 4.01
N ASN A 52 -8.07 13.29 4.24
CA ASN A 52 -8.89 14.31 4.87
C ASN A 52 -8.70 14.41 6.41
N MET A 53 -7.93 13.52 7.01
CA MET A 53 -7.66 13.53 8.47
C MET A 53 -6.64 14.60 8.91
N ASP A 54 -6.18 15.45 7.97
CA ASP A 54 -5.19 16.50 8.22
C ASP A 54 -3.88 16.00 8.85
N MET A 55 -3.52 14.77 8.49
CA MET A 55 -2.28 14.11 8.93
C MET A 55 -1.46 13.68 7.72
N PRO A 56 -0.13 13.86 7.76
CA PRO A 56 0.73 13.38 6.70
C PRO A 56 0.77 11.84 6.71
N ILE A 57 0.31 11.24 5.62
CA ILE A 57 0.18 9.79 5.45
C ILE A 57 0.97 9.33 4.24
N ILE A 58 1.62 8.18 4.37
CA ILE A 58 2.25 7.44 3.28
C ILE A 58 1.80 5.98 3.34
N ILE A 59 1.65 5.36 2.20
CA ILE A 59 1.59 3.89 2.11
C ILE A 59 3.02 3.39 2.02
N GLY A 60 3.63 3.10 3.15
CA GLY A 60 5.03 2.70 3.24
C GLY A 60 5.29 1.24 2.87
N GLU A 61 4.24 0.44 2.78
CA GLU A 61 4.31 -0.89 2.20
C GLU A 61 3.05 -1.22 1.39
N VAL A 62 3.24 -1.64 0.15
CA VAL A 62 2.26 -2.40 -0.61
C VAL A 62 2.96 -3.54 -1.35
N GLY A 63 2.37 -4.71 -1.32
CA GLY A 63 2.89 -5.90 -2.00
C GLY A 63 1.76 -6.82 -2.40
N VAL A 64 2.09 -7.83 -3.19
CA VAL A 64 1.10 -8.78 -3.72
C VAL A 64 0.77 -9.91 -2.75
N GLN A 65 1.56 -10.10 -1.69
CA GLN A 65 1.33 -11.17 -0.73
C GLN A 65 1.92 -10.84 0.64
N ASN A 66 1.14 -11.02 1.68
CA ASN A 66 1.61 -11.07 3.06
C ASN A 66 1.30 -12.45 3.66
N VAL A 67 0.03 -12.83 3.67
CA VAL A 67 -0.47 -14.15 4.07
C VAL A 67 -1.46 -14.66 3.02
N GLY A 68 -1.44 -15.94 2.68
CA GLY A 68 -2.38 -16.52 1.72
C GLY A 68 -1.98 -16.35 0.26
N ASP A 69 -2.98 -16.16 -0.60
CA ASP A 69 -2.78 -16.11 -2.06
C ASP A 69 -2.18 -14.78 -2.53
N VAL A 70 -1.53 -14.85 -3.70
CA VAL A 70 -1.02 -13.66 -4.39
C VAL A 70 -2.19 -12.83 -4.92
N MET A 71 -2.17 -11.53 -4.65
CA MET A 71 -3.27 -10.61 -4.92
C MET A 71 -2.97 -9.68 -6.09
N GLU A 72 -4.04 -9.16 -6.69
CA GLU A 72 -4.00 -8.10 -7.68
C GLU A 72 -3.94 -6.73 -6.99
N VAL A 73 -2.97 -5.89 -7.37
CA VAL A 73 -2.72 -4.59 -6.73
C VAL A 73 -2.88 -3.39 -7.65
N SER A 74 -3.18 -3.58 -8.93
CA SER A 74 -3.31 -2.47 -9.88
C SER A 74 -4.40 -1.48 -9.49
N HIS A 75 -5.54 -1.96 -8.99
CA HIS A 75 -6.62 -1.11 -8.50
C HIS A 75 -6.22 -0.26 -7.29
N PHE A 76 -5.39 -0.82 -6.40
CA PHE A 76 -4.85 -0.08 -5.27
C PHE A 76 -3.92 1.04 -5.73
N LEU A 77 -3.03 0.76 -6.66
CA LEU A 77 -2.11 1.76 -7.21
C LEU A 77 -2.86 2.87 -7.98
N SER A 78 -3.87 2.49 -8.77
CA SER A 78 -4.76 3.45 -9.45
C SER A 78 -5.46 4.37 -8.45
N ALA A 79 -6.01 3.82 -7.37
CA ALA A 79 -6.67 4.59 -6.33
C ALA A 79 -5.71 5.54 -5.61
N ALA A 80 -4.50 5.08 -5.27
CA ALA A 80 -3.48 5.91 -4.64
C ALA A 80 -3.08 7.11 -5.53
N ARG A 81 -2.93 6.87 -6.83
CA ARG A 81 -2.68 7.92 -7.83
C ARG A 81 -3.84 8.91 -7.91
N ALA A 82 -5.08 8.43 -7.93
CA ALA A 82 -6.27 9.27 -8.03
C ALA A 82 -6.43 10.26 -6.87
N VAL A 83 -5.97 9.89 -5.67
CA VAL A 83 -6.01 10.75 -4.48
C VAL A 83 -4.66 11.38 -4.11
N ASP A 84 -3.63 11.15 -4.91
CA ASP A 84 -2.29 11.70 -4.68
C ASP A 84 -1.72 11.30 -3.30
N ILE A 85 -1.70 10.01 -3.02
CA ILE A 85 -1.02 9.43 -1.85
C ILE A 85 0.25 8.71 -2.32
N SER A 86 1.36 9.00 -1.66
CA SER A 86 2.64 8.37 -1.93
C SER A 86 2.64 6.90 -1.52
N VAL A 87 3.24 6.05 -2.36
CA VAL A 87 3.27 4.61 -2.19
C VAL A 87 4.71 4.10 -2.29
N MET A 88 5.10 3.22 -1.40
CA MET A 88 6.33 2.43 -1.49
C MET A 88 6.00 0.95 -1.69
N ALA A 89 6.66 0.33 -2.66
CA ALA A 89 6.46 -1.08 -2.94
C ALA A 89 7.29 -1.98 -2.03
N TRP A 90 6.71 -3.02 -1.55
CA TRP A 90 7.39 -4.13 -0.90
C TRP A 90 7.61 -5.25 -1.93
N LEU A 91 8.85 -5.64 -2.32
CA LEU A 91 10.09 -4.98 -1.89
C LEU A 91 11.13 -5.06 -3.02
N TRP A 92 12.15 -4.24 -2.93
CA TRP A 92 13.30 -4.27 -3.82
C TRP A 92 14.15 -5.51 -3.56
N ASN A 93 13.82 -6.61 -4.23
CA ASN A 93 14.46 -7.91 -4.11
C ASN A 93 14.60 -8.56 -5.49
N ARG A 94 15.62 -9.38 -5.69
CA ARG A 94 15.90 -10.13 -6.93
C ARG A 94 15.55 -11.61 -6.86
N ASN A 95 15.15 -12.11 -5.71
CA ASN A 95 14.76 -13.50 -5.57
C ASN A 95 13.34 -13.72 -6.09
N ILE A 96 13.22 -14.23 -7.31
CA ILE A 96 11.94 -14.47 -7.98
C ILE A 96 11.05 -15.52 -7.29
N GLN A 97 11.60 -16.31 -6.37
CA GLN A 97 10.80 -17.23 -5.53
C GLN A 97 10.02 -16.49 -4.44
N TYR A 98 10.36 -15.24 -4.22
CA TYR A 98 9.63 -14.37 -3.30
C TYR A 98 8.61 -13.52 -4.05
N ASN A 99 7.33 -13.77 -3.86
CA ASN A 99 6.27 -13.16 -4.66
C ASN A 99 6.27 -11.62 -4.65
N ASN A 100 6.73 -11.00 -3.57
CA ASN A 100 6.86 -9.55 -3.48
C ASN A 100 8.13 -8.98 -4.14
N ALA A 101 8.98 -9.80 -4.73
CA ALA A 101 10.19 -9.32 -5.39
C ALA A 101 9.86 -8.45 -6.63
N LEU A 102 10.27 -7.20 -6.61
CA LEU A 102 10.09 -6.27 -7.72
C LEU A 102 11.00 -6.56 -8.92
N MET A 103 12.12 -7.21 -8.68
CA MET A 103 13.14 -7.47 -9.68
C MET A 103 13.29 -8.96 -9.94
N ASN A 104 13.70 -9.31 -11.13
CA ASN A 104 14.23 -10.63 -11.44
C ASN A 104 15.73 -10.72 -11.15
N GLU A 105 16.31 -11.91 -11.32
CA GLU A 105 17.72 -12.18 -11.02
C GLU A 105 18.71 -11.31 -11.82
N VAL A 106 18.31 -10.89 -13.03
CA VAL A 106 19.13 -10.04 -13.89
C VAL A 106 18.85 -8.54 -13.72
N GLY A 107 18.02 -8.18 -12.74
CA GLY A 107 17.76 -6.77 -12.42
C GLY A 107 16.75 -6.07 -13.32
N GLN A 108 15.89 -6.82 -14.00
CA GLN A 108 14.75 -6.30 -14.73
C GLN A 108 13.48 -6.40 -13.87
N PRO A 109 12.43 -5.59 -14.15
CA PRO A 109 11.16 -5.72 -13.44
C PRO A 109 10.62 -7.15 -13.49
N ASN A 110 10.27 -7.69 -12.35
CA ASN A 110 9.68 -9.02 -12.27
C ASN A 110 8.29 -8.99 -12.92
N SER A 111 8.13 -9.79 -13.99
CA SER A 111 6.90 -9.87 -14.76
C SER A 111 6.40 -11.31 -14.92
N THR A 112 6.46 -12.07 -13.82
CA THR A 112 5.93 -13.43 -13.76
C THR A 112 4.46 -13.43 -13.40
N ALA A 113 3.68 -14.36 -13.98
CA ALA A 113 2.27 -14.52 -13.64
C ALA A 113 2.08 -14.99 -12.20
N ALA A 114 3.07 -15.69 -11.62
CA ALA A 114 3.01 -16.19 -10.25
C ALA A 114 2.91 -15.07 -9.20
N ASN A 115 3.45 -13.88 -9.50
CA ASN A 115 3.36 -12.71 -8.64
C ASN A 115 2.49 -11.57 -9.22
N ASN A 116 1.53 -11.90 -10.07
CA ASN A 116 0.67 -10.92 -10.75
C ASN A 116 1.46 -9.80 -11.44
N TYR A 117 2.61 -10.14 -12.04
CA TYR A 117 3.46 -9.18 -12.76
C TYR A 117 3.91 -7.99 -11.89
N TRP A 118 4.08 -8.19 -10.59
CA TRP A 118 4.28 -7.15 -9.59
C TRP A 118 5.32 -6.08 -9.96
N GLY A 119 6.51 -6.48 -10.34
CA GLY A 119 7.57 -5.55 -10.71
C GLY A 119 7.23 -4.71 -11.94
N LYS A 120 6.59 -5.32 -12.95
CA LYS A 120 6.11 -4.61 -14.14
C LYS A 120 5.00 -3.62 -13.77
N THR A 121 4.01 -4.06 -13.03
CA THR A 121 2.86 -3.25 -12.59
C THR A 121 3.32 -2.03 -11.79
N PHE A 122 4.26 -2.21 -10.87
CA PHE A 122 4.78 -1.09 -10.08
C PHE A 122 5.64 -0.13 -10.92
N LYS A 123 6.43 -0.65 -11.87
CA LYS A 123 7.17 0.21 -12.80
C LYS A 123 6.22 1.09 -13.61
N GLU A 124 5.16 0.51 -14.18
CA GLU A 124 4.13 1.25 -14.94
C GLU A 124 3.39 2.29 -14.06
N PHE A 125 3.26 2.03 -12.78
CA PHE A 125 2.74 3.01 -11.83
C PHE A 125 3.68 4.21 -11.64
N LEU A 126 4.99 4.04 -11.74
CA LEU A 126 5.96 5.13 -11.59
C LEU A 126 6.11 6.01 -12.84
N GLU A 127 5.70 5.52 -14.01
CA GLU A 127 5.73 6.24 -15.30
C GLU A 127 4.47 7.10 -15.50
#